data_fa51ea3cdd515223754200cfc2b2e4ee
#
_entry.id   fa51ea3cdd515223754200cfc2b2e4ee
#
_cell.length_a   1.000
_cell.length_b   1.000
_cell.length_c   1.000
_cell.angle_alpha   90.00
_cell.angle_beta   90.00
_cell.angle_gamma   90.00
#
_symmetry.space_group_name_H-M   'P 1'
#
loop_
_entity.id
_entity.type
_entity.pdbx_description
1 polymer ?
#
loop_
_entity_poly.entity_id
_entity_poly.type
_entity_poly.pdbx_seq_one_letter_code
_entity_poly.pdbx_strand_id
1 'polypeptide(L)'
;MAKTRNLLFEPCISDISYDFLEHSKLYSYQAKEYSERLNAVMSSDYFMRNISHHSIELGFCEEYDLAINTPLPPLAKALNQLNQERSSQRNYDPDNKLSLQDLSQFLYLSYSITQRFDPLLLIPPRRNIPSGGGLYPIDVYVINQLIEELPLGVFLYDLFSSKLKLIHAFKDREELKVALNTTLFAEQKNDIDYSNSSAFMVLGAELERSCFKYLDRGIRWAMIEAGEIVQSMYLASGSLAMRTCAIGGFNDEALAQLISYQNPSQITLLALSLGK
;
A
#
# COMPACT_ATOMS: atom_id res chain seq x y z
N MET A 1 36.16 -18.99 -23.05
CA MET A 1 36.03 -18.70 -21.61
C MET A 1 34.90 -17.68 -21.45
N ALA A 2 33.75 -18.09 -20.98
CA ALA A 2 32.69 -17.16 -20.64
C ALA A 2 33.16 -16.31 -19.45
N LYS A 3 33.24 -14.99 -19.63
CA LYS A 3 33.47 -14.07 -18.52
C LYS A 3 32.31 -14.29 -17.53
N THR A 4 32.62 -14.82 -16.38
CA THR A 4 31.68 -14.82 -15.24
C THR A 4 31.46 -13.35 -14.91
N ARG A 5 30.35 -12.79 -15.38
CA ARG A 5 29.91 -11.45 -14.99
C ARG A 5 29.75 -11.45 -13.48
N ASN A 6 30.34 -10.47 -12.84
CA ASN A 6 30.24 -10.32 -11.39
C ASN A 6 28.89 -9.66 -11.09
N LEU A 7 27.82 -10.48 -11.20
CA LEU A 7 26.40 -10.10 -11.14
C LEU A 7 26.03 -9.26 -9.88
N LEU A 8 26.89 -9.29 -8.85
CA LEU A 8 26.68 -8.56 -7.61
C LEU A 8 27.07 -7.06 -7.67
N PHE A 9 27.73 -6.62 -8.74
CA PHE A 9 28.25 -5.26 -8.87
C PHE A 9 27.75 -4.52 -10.11
N GLU A 10 26.89 -5.14 -10.93
CA GLU A 10 26.21 -4.45 -12.03
C GLU A 10 24.91 -3.82 -11.53
N PRO A 11 24.55 -2.60 -12.00
CA PRO A 11 23.23 -2.02 -11.70
C PRO A 11 22.13 -3.00 -12.09
N CYS A 12 21.22 -3.28 -11.16
CA CYS A 12 20.11 -4.21 -11.39
C CYS A 12 18.84 -3.53 -11.92
N ILE A 13 18.85 -2.19 -11.95
CA ILE A 13 17.77 -1.35 -12.48
C ILE A 13 18.36 -0.51 -13.60
N SER A 14 17.72 -0.50 -14.77
CA SER A 14 18.16 0.27 -15.92
C SER A 14 17.83 1.76 -15.78
N ASP A 15 18.58 2.62 -16.52
CA ASP A 15 18.31 4.06 -16.57
C ASP A 15 16.87 4.36 -17.06
N ILE A 16 16.39 3.58 -18.05
CA ILE A 16 15.01 3.72 -18.56
C ILE A 16 13.97 3.48 -17.45
N SER A 17 14.23 2.51 -16.58
CA SER A 17 13.34 2.23 -15.44
C SER A 17 13.41 3.34 -14.40
N TYR A 18 14.57 3.91 -14.12
CA TYR A 18 14.68 5.09 -13.27
C TYR A 18 13.98 6.30 -13.87
N ASP A 19 14.12 6.55 -15.17
CA ASP A 19 13.40 7.62 -15.86
C ASP A 19 11.88 7.44 -15.75
N PHE A 20 11.38 6.22 -15.95
CA PHE A 20 9.95 5.90 -15.76
C PHE A 20 9.48 6.20 -14.33
N LEU A 21 10.22 5.73 -13.33
CA LEU A 21 9.88 5.95 -11.92
C LEU A 21 9.87 7.44 -11.59
N GLU A 22 10.86 8.20 -12.07
CA GLU A 22 10.94 9.64 -11.86
C GLU A 22 9.77 10.40 -12.50
N HIS A 23 9.45 10.09 -13.76
CA HIS A 23 8.35 10.76 -14.49
C HIS A 23 6.95 10.32 -14.00
N SER A 24 6.84 9.24 -13.23
CA SER A 24 5.59 8.79 -12.62
C SER A 24 5.29 9.43 -11.27
N LYS A 25 6.26 10.15 -10.67
CA LYS A 25 6.08 10.83 -9.39
C LYS A 25 5.11 12.01 -9.50
N LEU A 26 4.40 12.26 -8.42
CA LEU A 26 3.57 13.44 -8.25
C LEU A 26 4.27 14.43 -7.30
N TYR A 27 4.50 15.64 -7.80
CA TYR A 27 5.12 16.72 -7.04
C TYR A 27 4.10 17.75 -6.60
N SER A 28 4.41 18.51 -5.55
CA SER A 28 3.51 19.53 -5.00
C SER A 28 3.01 20.55 -6.04
N TYR A 29 3.85 20.93 -7.00
CA TYR A 29 3.47 21.89 -8.05
C TYR A 29 2.46 21.31 -9.06
N GLN A 30 2.37 19.99 -9.19
CA GLN A 30 1.43 19.28 -10.08
C GLN A 30 0.12 18.93 -9.38
N ALA A 31 0.08 18.96 -8.06
CA ALA A 31 -1.05 18.47 -7.26
C ALA A 31 -2.37 19.15 -7.63
N LYS A 32 -2.34 20.47 -7.93
CA LYS A 32 -3.54 21.23 -8.33
C LYS A 32 -4.09 20.74 -9.68
N GLU A 33 -3.23 20.66 -10.70
CA GLU A 33 -3.62 20.21 -12.04
C GLU A 33 -4.12 18.75 -12.01
N TYR A 34 -3.43 17.89 -11.25
CA TYR A 34 -3.82 16.50 -11.03
C TYR A 34 -5.21 16.41 -10.40
N SER A 35 -5.49 17.19 -9.34
CA SER A 35 -6.79 17.26 -8.69
C SER A 35 -7.89 17.80 -9.62
N GLU A 36 -7.62 18.84 -10.39
CA GLU A 36 -8.55 19.40 -11.37
C GLU A 36 -8.93 18.34 -12.45
N ARG A 37 -7.94 17.60 -12.94
CA ARG A 37 -8.15 16.50 -13.90
C ARG A 37 -9.02 15.38 -13.33
N LEU A 38 -8.75 14.94 -12.10
CA LEU A 38 -9.57 13.94 -11.42
C LEU A 38 -11.02 14.41 -11.27
N ASN A 39 -11.22 15.64 -10.80
CA ASN A 39 -12.55 16.20 -10.61
C ASN A 39 -13.31 16.33 -11.94
N ALA A 40 -12.65 16.73 -13.02
CA ALA A 40 -13.26 16.81 -14.35
C ALA A 40 -13.75 15.46 -14.84
N VAL A 41 -12.97 14.39 -14.64
CA VAL A 41 -13.37 13.02 -14.99
C VAL A 41 -14.52 12.55 -14.11
N MET A 42 -14.42 12.72 -12.80
CA MET A 42 -15.43 12.23 -11.84
C MET A 42 -16.76 12.98 -11.94
N SER A 43 -16.77 14.22 -12.43
CA SER A 43 -18.00 15.03 -12.67
C SER A 43 -18.65 14.75 -14.02
N SER A 44 -18.02 13.96 -14.89
CA SER A 44 -18.55 13.65 -16.22
C SER A 44 -19.49 12.44 -16.18
N ASP A 45 -20.77 12.66 -16.40
CA ASP A 45 -21.77 11.57 -16.54
C ASP A 45 -21.38 10.55 -17.59
N TYR A 46 -20.76 10.97 -18.69
CA TYR A 46 -20.30 10.09 -19.74
C TYR A 46 -19.23 9.11 -19.23
N PHE A 47 -18.20 9.61 -18.54
CA PHE A 47 -17.17 8.75 -17.99
C PHE A 47 -17.73 7.84 -16.91
N MET A 48 -18.54 8.35 -15.98
CA MET A 48 -19.10 7.56 -14.89
C MET A 48 -19.98 6.40 -15.40
N ARG A 49 -20.73 6.61 -16.49
CA ARG A 49 -21.54 5.54 -17.09
C ARG A 49 -20.72 4.50 -17.85
N ASN A 50 -19.60 4.89 -18.45
CA ASN A 50 -18.83 4.01 -19.32
C ASN A 50 -17.65 3.32 -18.62
N ILE A 51 -17.09 3.88 -17.55
CA ILE A 51 -15.96 3.28 -16.79
C ILE A 51 -16.31 1.87 -16.29
N SER A 52 -17.55 1.62 -15.89
CA SER A 52 -17.98 0.31 -15.36
C SER A 52 -18.33 -0.75 -16.42
N HIS A 53 -18.33 -0.39 -17.69
CA HIS A 53 -18.81 -1.27 -18.78
C HIS A 53 -17.74 -1.60 -19.83
N HIS A 54 -16.46 -1.39 -19.51
CA HIS A 54 -15.40 -1.82 -20.42
C HIS A 54 -15.25 -3.34 -20.37
N SER A 55 -15.87 -4.01 -21.34
CA SER A 55 -15.53 -5.39 -21.71
C SER A 55 -14.74 -5.39 -23.02
N ILE A 56 -13.84 -6.35 -23.16
CA ILE A 56 -13.19 -6.59 -24.46
C ILE A 56 -14.26 -7.14 -25.38
N GLU A 57 -14.61 -6.39 -26.45
CA GLU A 57 -15.44 -6.92 -27.52
C GLU A 57 -14.61 -7.92 -28.32
N LEU A 58 -14.90 -9.19 -28.11
CA LEU A 58 -14.39 -10.27 -28.95
C LEU A 58 -15.34 -10.43 -30.12
N GLY A 59 -14.80 -10.77 -31.29
CA GLY A 59 -15.62 -11.23 -32.42
C GLY A 59 -16.38 -12.50 -32.04
N PHE A 60 -16.88 -13.24 -33.06
CA PHE A 60 -17.58 -14.49 -32.79
C PHE A 60 -16.72 -15.46 -31.99
N CYS A 61 -17.17 -15.85 -30.80
CA CYS A 61 -16.52 -16.80 -29.89
C CYS A 61 -17.58 -17.69 -29.24
N GLU A 62 -17.16 -18.88 -28.79
CA GLU A 62 -18.00 -19.73 -27.95
C GLU A 62 -18.07 -19.16 -26.54
N GLU A 63 -19.26 -19.15 -25.96
CA GLU A 63 -19.53 -18.66 -24.61
C GLU A 63 -19.92 -19.80 -23.69
N TYR A 64 -19.46 -19.74 -22.44
CA TYR A 64 -19.74 -20.74 -21.42
C TYR A 64 -20.26 -20.05 -20.16
N ASP A 65 -21.43 -20.50 -19.69
CA ASP A 65 -22.04 -19.97 -18.47
C ASP A 65 -21.24 -20.37 -17.22
N LEU A 66 -20.93 -19.38 -16.38
CA LEU A 66 -20.34 -19.59 -15.06
C LEU A 66 -21.40 -19.43 -13.99
N ALA A 67 -21.90 -20.54 -13.44
CA ALA A 67 -22.91 -20.53 -12.39
C ALA A 67 -22.42 -21.21 -11.11
N ILE A 68 -22.74 -20.61 -9.95
CA ILE A 68 -22.52 -21.21 -8.63
C ILE A 68 -23.76 -22.02 -8.26
N ASN A 69 -23.74 -23.31 -8.58
CA ASN A 69 -24.89 -24.22 -8.43
C ASN A 69 -24.92 -24.93 -7.06
N THR A 70 -23.87 -24.78 -6.23
CA THR A 70 -23.79 -25.38 -4.90
C THR A 70 -23.56 -24.32 -3.84
N PRO A 71 -24.10 -24.51 -2.60
CA PRO A 71 -23.85 -23.57 -1.51
C PRO A 71 -22.34 -23.50 -1.18
N LEU A 72 -21.85 -22.27 -0.98
CA LEU A 72 -20.47 -22.07 -0.53
C LEU A 72 -20.26 -22.66 0.87
N PRO A 73 -19.11 -23.28 1.16
CA PRO A 73 -18.75 -23.71 2.51
C PRO A 73 -18.55 -22.51 3.44
N PRO A 74 -18.60 -22.68 4.78
CA PRO A 74 -18.62 -21.57 5.74
C PRO A 74 -17.48 -20.57 5.57
N LEU A 75 -16.25 -21.03 5.37
CA LEU A 75 -15.09 -20.15 5.19
C LEU A 75 -15.19 -19.33 3.88
N ALA A 76 -15.67 -19.95 2.80
CA ALA A 76 -15.88 -19.26 1.54
C ALA A 76 -17.02 -18.22 1.63
N LYS A 77 -18.07 -18.49 2.44
CA LYS A 77 -19.13 -17.51 2.72
C LYS A 77 -18.58 -16.29 3.45
N ALA A 78 -17.75 -16.49 4.50
CA ALA A 78 -17.12 -15.40 5.23
C ALA A 78 -16.22 -14.54 4.32
N LEU A 79 -15.39 -15.19 3.50
CA LEU A 79 -14.54 -14.50 2.52
C LEU A 79 -15.38 -13.73 1.48
N ASN A 80 -16.46 -14.35 0.98
CA ASN A 80 -17.36 -13.68 0.03
C ASN A 80 -18.03 -12.45 0.67
N GLN A 81 -18.47 -12.56 1.92
CA GLN A 81 -19.06 -11.43 2.65
C GLN A 81 -18.05 -10.27 2.75
N LEU A 82 -16.83 -10.53 3.22
CA LEU A 82 -15.77 -9.51 3.30
C LEU A 82 -15.50 -8.83 1.95
N ASN A 83 -15.45 -9.62 0.87
CA ASN A 83 -15.25 -9.09 -0.47
C ASN A 83 -16.42 -8.22 -0.95
N GLN A 84 -17.66 -8.60 -0.66
CA GLN A 84 -18.85 -7.83 -1.04
C GLN A 84 -18.97 -6.51 -0.25
N GLU A 85 -18.61 -6.54 1.05
CA GLU A 85 -18.65 -5.37 1.93
C GLU A 85 -17.43 -4.45 1.76
N ARG A 86 -16.36 -4.92 1.14
CA ARG A 86 -15.14 -4.13 0.92
C ARG A 86 -15.46 -2.86 0.12
N SER A 87 -15.21 -1.72 0.71
CA SER A 87 -15.32 -0.41 0.07
C SER A 87 -14.22 0.53 0.58
N SER A 88 -13.90 1.58 -0.17
CA SER A 88 -13.02 2.65 0.28
C SER A 88 -13.81 3.59 1.19
N GLN A 89 -13.59 3.48 2.49
CA GLN A 89 -14.29 4.28 3.50
C GLN A 89 -13.40 5.43 3.92
N ARG A 90 -13.90 6.65 3.79
CA ARG A 90 -13.12 7.89 3.90
C ARG A 90 -13.47 8.76 5.11
N ASN A 91 -14.55 8.41 5.83
CA ASN A 91 -15.01 9.13 7.01
C ASN A 91 -14.76 8.27 8.24
N TYR A 92 -14.25 8.86 9.30
CA TYR A 92 -13.86 8.20 10.53
C TYR A 92 -14.62 8.77 11.73
N ASP A 93 -14.87 7.95 12.73
CA ASP A 93 -15.56 8.36 13.96
C ASP A 93 -14.59 9.18 14.84
N PRO A 94 -14.86 10.46 15.10
CA PRO A 94 -14.00 11.31 15.92
C PRO A 94 -13.91 10.84 17.39
N ASP A 95 -14.93 10.15 17.88
CA ASP A 95 -15.05 9.70 19.27
C ASP A 95 -14.55 8.26 19.48
N ASN A 96 -14.31 7.51 18.40
CA ASN A 96 -13.89 6.11 18.44
C ASN A 96 -12.58 5.88 17.71
N LYS A 97 -11.48 6.20 18.38
CA LYS A 97 -10.12 6.07 17.83
C LYS A 97 -9.60 4.64 17.96
N LEU A 98 -8.61 4.31 17.13
CA LEU A 98 -7.92 3.03 17.24
C LEU A 98 -7.02 3.01 18.48
N SER A 99 -7.00 1.87 19.16
CA SER A 99 -6.00 1.53 20.16
C SER A 99 -4.74 0.90 19.52
N LEU A 100 -3.66 0.78 20.28
CA LEU A 100 -2.48 0.02 19.86
C LEU A 100 -2.81 -1.46 19.59
N GLN A 101 -3.76 -2.02 20.36
CA GLN A 101 -4.24 -3.39 20.15
C GLN A 101 -4.98 -3.53 18.80
N ASP A 102 -5.82 -2.57 18.45
CA ASP A 102 -6.50 -2.53 17.15
C ASP A 102 -5.47 -2.50 15.99
N LEU A 103 -4.49 -1.61 16.08
CA LEU A 103 -3.41 -1.52 15.09
C LEU A 103 -2.61 -2.83 15.01
N SER A 104 -2.32 -3.45 16.15
CA SER A 104 -1.57 -4.72 16.19
C SER A 104 -2.32 -5.85 15.50
N GLN A 105 -3.64 -5.97 15.72
CA GLN A 105 -4.48 -6.96 15.05
C GLN A 105 -4.56 -6.69 13.54
N PHE A 106 -4.73 -5.43 13.15
CA PHE A 106 -4.76 -5.03 11.75
C PHE A 106 -3.46 -5.40 11.03
N LEU A 107 -2.30 -5.06 11.58
CA LEU A 107 -1.00 -5.39 11.00
C LEU A 107 -0.78 -6.90 10.94
N TYR A 108 -1.15 -7.64 11.98
CA TYR A 108 -1.01 -9.09 12.02
C TYR A 108 -1.87 -9.78 10.94
N LEU A 109 -3.10 -9.35 10.74
CA LEU A 109 -3.98 -9.92 9.72
C LEU A 109 -3.60 -9.51 8.31
N SER A 110 -3.14 -8.27 8.13
CA SER A 110 -2.84 -7.74 6.80
C SER A 110 -1.46 -8.12 6.27
N TYR A 111 -0.42 -8.10 7.13
CA TYR A 111 0.95 -8.37 6.69
C TYR A 111 1.79 -8.94 7.83
N SER A 112 1.98 -10.25 7.84
CA SER A 112 2.68 -10.96 8.91
C SER A 112 3.49 -12.15 8.39
N ILE A 113 4.41 -12.63 9.24
CA ILE A 113 5.20 -13.83 8.97
C ILE A 113 4.39 -15.05 9.36
N THR A 114 4.14 -15.93 8.41
CA THR A 114 3.46 -17.22 8.60
C THR A 114 4.42 -18.37 8.86
N GLN A 115 5.67 -18.25 8.39
CA GLN A 115 6.72 -19.22 8.61
C GLN A 115 8.05 -18.50 8.83
N ARG A 116 8.74 -18.81 9.93
CA ARG A 116 10.09 -18.30 10.19
C ARG A 116 11.13 -19.12 9.41
N PHE A 117 12.33 -18.54 9.24
CA PHE A 117 13.48 -19.26 8.65
C PHE A 117 13.77 -20.55 9.44
N ASP A 118 13.88 -21.68 8.73
CA ASP A 118 14.30 -22.93 9.29
C ASP A 118 15.79 -23.16 8.95
N PRO A 119 16.70 -23.04 9.92
CA PRO A 119 18.13 -23.19 9.67
C PRO A 119 18.56 -24.63 9.37
N LEU A 120 17.77 -25.63 9.73
CA LEU A 120 18.09 -27.03 9.48
C LEU A 120 17.73 -27.44 8.05
N LEU A 121 16.59 -26.99 7.59
CA LEU A 121 16.08 -27.29 6.23
C LEU A 121 16.38 -26.21 5.22
N LEU A 122 17.00 -25.09 5.65
CA LEU A 122 17.25 -23.88 4.83
C LEU A 122 15.97 -23.35 4.14
N ILE A 123 14.82 -23.49 4.82
CA ILE A 123 13.55 -23.02 4.31
C ILE A 123 13.44 -21.52 4.60
N PRO A 124 13.24 -20.67 3.56
CA PRO A 124 13.12 -19.23 3.75
C PRO A 124 11.85 -18.86 4.52
N PRO A 125 11.83 -17.70 5.19
CA PRO A 125 10.63 -17.20 5.85
C PRO A 125 9.52 -16.95 4.84
N ARG A 126 8.28 -17.16 5.24
CA ARG A 126 7.08 -16.85 4.43
C ARG A 126 6.21 -15.84 5.14
N ARG A 127 5.55 -15.02 4.35
CA ARG A 127 4.53 -14.08 4.82
C ARG A 127 3.15 -14.54 4.37
N ASN A 128 2.09 -13.95 4.93
CA ASN A 128 0.70 -14.21 4.52
C ASN A 128 0.38 -13.65 3.12
N ILE A 129 1.26 -12.81 2.57
CA ILE A 129 1.17 -12.27 1.21
C ILE A 129 2.22 -12.99 0.34
N PRO A 130 1.88 -13.41 -0.88
CA PRO A 130 2.85 -13.96 -1.81
C PRO A 130 3.84 -12.88 -2.27
N SER A 131 5.05 -13.29 -2.64
CA SER A 131 6.07 -12.41 -3.19
C SER A 131 6.83 -13.10 -4.31
N GLY A 132 7.12 -12.39 -5.37
CA GLY A 132 7.92 -12.89 -6.49
C GLY A 132 9.28 -13.42 -6.02
N GLY A 133 9.44 -14.76 -6.06
CA GLY A 133 10.65 -15.42 -5.58
C GLY A 133 10.90 -15.38 -4.07
N GLY A 134 9.91 -14.96 -3.26
CA GLY A 134 10.01 -14.83 -1.81
C GLY A 134 10.95 -13.69 -1.37
N LEU A 135 11.06 -12.63 -2.15
CA LEU A 135 12.06 -11.56 -1.94
C LEU A 135 11.54 -10.40 -1.09
N TYR A 136 10.21 -10.21 -1.02
CA TYR A 136 9.54 -9.27 -0.14
C TYR A 136 10.10 -7.85 -0.17
N PRO A 137 10.05 -7.16 -1.33
CA PRO A 137 10.59 -5.82 -1.47
C PRO A 137 9.81 -4.75 -0.71
N ILE A 138 8.61 -5.04 -0.21
CA ILE A 138 7.74 -4.04 0.42
C ILE A 138 7.97 -3.98 1.92
N ASP A 139 8.17 -2.76 2.41
CA ASP A 139 8.15 -2.38 3.82
C ASP A 139 6.89 -1.57 4.14
N VAL A 140 6.34 -1.75 5.33
CA VAL A 140 5.15 -1.05 5.81
C VAL A 140 5.55 -0.07 6.90
N TYR A 141 5.13 1.18 6.73
CA TYR A 141 5.32 2.24 7.70
C TYR A 141 3.97 2.68 8.25
N VAL A 142 3.98 3.17 9.48
CA VAL A 142 2.81 3.69 10.19
C VAL A 142 3.09 5.13 10.57
N ILE A 143 2.26 6.08 10.15
CA ILE A 143 2.24 7.44 10.65
C ILE A 143 1.14 7.49 11.70
N ASN A 144 1.50 7.60 12.98
CA ASN A 144 0.54 7.69 14.07
C ASN A 144 0.07 9.13 14.27
N GLN A 145 -1.28 9.30 14.37
CA GLN A 145 -1.90 10.59 14.64
C GLN A 145 -2.74 10.56 15.92
N LEU A 146 -3.58 9.54 16.13
CA LEU A 146 -4.58 9.54 17.20
C LEU A 146 -4.53 8.31 18.12
N ILE A 147 -3.60 7.37 17.92
CA ILE A 147 -3.41 6.21 18.83
C ILE A 147 -2.63 6.72 20.05
N GLU A 148 -3.30 6.80 21.19
CA GLU A 148 -2.76 7.48 22.39
C GLU A 148 -1.57 6.75 23.02
N GLU A 149 -1.49 5.42 22.87
CA GLU A 149 -0.40 4.60 23.42
C GLU A 149 0.92 4.73 22.64
N LEU A 150 0.91 5.45 21.52
CA LEU A 150 2.09 5.72 20.70
C LEU A 150 2.36 7.23 20.63
N PRO A 151 3.62 7.66 20.60
CA PRO A 151 3.94 9.05 20.30
C PRO A 151 3.50 9.44 18.88
N LEU A 152 3.26 10.72 18.65
CA LEU A 152 3.08 11.25 17.31
C LEU A 152 4.36 11.00 16.52
N GLY A 153 4.27 10.26 15.42
CA GLY A 153 5.49 9.89 14.71
C GLY A 153 5.29 8.92 13.57
N VAL A 154 6.39 8.63 12.92
CA VAL A 154 6.51 7.66 11.83
C VAL A 154 7.25 6.44 12.33
N PHE A 155 6.72 5.28 12.08
CA PHE A 155 7.25 4.00 12.53
C PHE A 155 7.45 3.06 11.35
N LEU A 156 8.55 2.32 11.36
CA LEU A 156 8.72 1.13 10.53
C LEU A 156 8.09 -0.08 11.25
N TYR A 157 7.23 -0.81 10.57
CA TYR A 157 6.75 -2.09 11.06
C TYR A 157 7.78 -3.19 10.82
N ASP A 158 8.49 -3.59 11.87
CA ASP A 158 9.41 -4.72 11.83
C ASP A 158 8.65 -6.04 12.01
N LEU A 159 8.39 -6.72 10.90
CA LEU A 159 7.67 -8.00 10.90
C LEU A 159 8.39 -9.10 11.68
N PHE A 160 9.73 -9.11 11.68
CA PHE A 160 10.49 -10.19 12.32
C PHE A 160 10.41 -10.14 13.83
N SER A 161 10.43 -8.93 14.40
CA SER A 161 10.26 -8.73 15.85
C SER A 161 8.81 -8.46 16.25
N SER A 162 7.90 -8.26 15.29
CA SER A 162 6.52 -7.80 15.50
C SER A 162 6.46 -6.50 16.31
N LYS A 163 7.30 -5.53 15.94
CA LYS A 163 7.45 -4.25 16.64
C LYS A 163 7.31 -3.07 15.70
N LEU A 164 6.87 -1.96 16.24
CA LEU A 164 6.96 -0.65 15.61
C LEU A 164 8.26 0.02 16.05
N LYS A 165 9.11 0.39 15.09
CA LYS A 165 10.37 1.12 15.31
C LYS A 165 10.16 2.57 14.94
N LEU A 166 10.21 3.46 15.92
CA LEU A 166 10.10 4.90 15.71
C LEU A 166 11.30 5.40 14.89
N ILE A 167 11.02 5.99 13.72
CA ILE A 167 12.04 6.57 12.82
C ILE A 167 12.01 8.08 12.81
N HIS A 168 10.83 8.68 13.05
CA HIS A 168 10.66 10.13 13.19
C HIS A 168 9.60 10.43 14.24
N ALA A 169 9.88 11.35 15.16
CA ALA A 169 8.94 11.81 16.17
C ALA A 169 8.55 13.27 15.86
N PHE A 170 7.24 13.55 15.85
CA PHE A 170 6.75 14.93 15.76
C PHE A 170 6.67 15.54 17.15
N LYS A 171 7.03 16.81 17.25
CA LYS A 171 7.00 17.58 18.49
C LYS A 171 5.57 17.75 19.00
N ASP A 172 4.66 18.06 18.09
CA ASP A 172 3.25 18.33 18.38
C ASP A 172 2.36 18.03 17.15
N ARG A 173 1.06 18.25 17.32
CA ARG A 173 0.07 18.01 16.27
C ARG A 173 0.18 18.97 15.09
N GLU A 174 0.70 20.18 15.30
CA GLU A 174 0.86 21.15 14.20
C GLU A 174 1.99 20.73 13.26
N GLU A 175 3.10 20.25 13.82
CA GLU A 175 4.18 19.70 13.00
C GLU A 175 3.72 18.46 12.19
N LEU A 176 3.00 17.53 12.81
CA LEU A 176 2.38 16.41 12.11
C LEU A 176 1.43 16.86 11.00
N LYS A 177 0.57 17.83 11.28
CA LYS A 177 -0.39 18.38 10.30
C LYS A 177 0.34 18.98 9.10
N VAL A 178 1.39 19.75 9.32
CA VAL A 178 2.24 20.29 8.24
C VAL A 178 2.86 19.14 7.42
N ALA A 179 3.36 18.10 8.08
CA ALA A 179 3.92 16.93 7.39
C ALA A 179 2.87 16.21 6.54
N LEU A 180 1.65 15.97 7.07
CA LEU A 180 0.56 15.33 6.32
C LEU A 180 0.11 16.20 5.13
N ASN A 181 0.06 17.51 5.28
CA ASN A 181 -0.28 18.43 4.19
C ASN A 181 0.79 18.41 3.09
N THR A 182 2.06 18.36 3.48
CA THR A 182 3.18 18.34 2.53
C THR A 182 3.26 17.00 1.78
N THR A 183 2.98 15.89 2.48
CA THR A 183 3.15 14.53 1.94
C THR A 183 1.88 13.99 1.31
N LEU A 184 0.74 14.05 2.01
CA LEU A 184 -0.53 13.42 1.60
C LEU A 184 -1.56 14.42 1.06
N PHE A 185 -1.20 15.69 0.92
CA PHE A 185 -2.10 16.76 0.48
C PHE A 185 -3.39 16.86 1.33
N ALA A 186 -3.27 16.68 2.64
CA ALA A 186 -4.40 16.51 3.55
C ALA A 186 -5.41 17.68 3.58
N GLU A 187 -4.97 18.91 3.29
CA GLU A 187 -5.84 20.10 3.20
C GLU A 187 -6.42 20.33 1.80
N GLN A 188 -5.99 19.59 0.79
CA GLN A 188 -6.60 19.69 -0.52
C GLN A 188 -7.99 19.06 -0.49
N LYS A 189 -8.92 19.61 -1.30
CA LYS A 189 -10.27 19.03 -1.43
C LYS A 189 -10.19 17.60 -1.98
N ASN A 190 -10.18 16.67 -1.07
CA ASN A 190 -10.41 15.27 -1.34
C ASN A 190 -11.45 14.76 -0.33
N ASP A 191 -12.10 13.63 -0.62
CA ASP A 191 -13.18 13.10 0.20
C ASP A 191 -12.69 12.38 1.46
N ILE A 192 -11.39 12.40 1.78
CA ILE A 192 -10.82 11.68 2.93
C ILE A 192 -10.79 12.60 4.14
N ASP A 193 -11.34 12.14 5.24
CA ASP A 193 -11.27 12.80 6.54
C ASP A 193 -9.91 12.53 7.22
N TYR A 194 -8.89 13.27 6.82
CA TYR A 194 -7.56 13.15 7.39
C TYR A 194 -7.53 13.47 8.89
N SER A 195 -8.38 14.40 9.34
CA SER A 195 -8.37 14.89 10.72
C SER A 195 -8.77 13.81 11.74
N ASN A 196 -9.67 12.91 11.36
CA ASN A 196 -10.19 11.85 12.21
C ASN A 196 -9.59 10.47 11.89
N SER A 197 -8.68 10.38 10.91
CA SER A 197 -7.91 9.15 10.69
C SER A 197 -7.01 8.88 11.89
N SER A 198 -7.07 7.68 12.46
CA SER A 198 -6.23 7.33 13.61
C SER A 198 -4.76 7.16 13.24
N ALA A 199 -4.50 6.64 12.06
CA ALA A 199 -3.16 6.43 11.51
C ALA A 199 -3.17 6.38 9.98
N PHE A 200 -1.97 6.49 9.39
CA PHE A 200 -1.78 6.23 7.96
C PHE A 200 -0.75 5.13 7.78
N MET A 201 -1.05 4.18 6.89
CA MET A 201 -0.09 3.19 6.43
C MET A 201 0.60 3.73 5.19
N VAL A 202 1.92 3.52 5.08
CA VAL A 202 2.68 3.84 3.86
C VAL A 202 3.39 2.58 3.40
N LEU A 203 3.20 2.23 2.14
CA LEU A 203 3.90 1.12 1.49
C LEU A 203 5.09 1.67 0.73
N GLY A 204 6.28 1.36 1.22
CA GLY A 204 7.53 1.66 0.56
C GLY A 204 8.14 0.41 -0.05
N ALA A 205 8.82 0.56 -1.17
CA ALA A 205 9.54 -0.53 -1.84
C ALA A 205 11.04 -0.29 -1.82
N GLU A 206 11.79 -1.29 -1.39
CA GLU A 206 13.23 -1.43 -1.63
C GLU A 206 13.41 -2.28 -2.89
N LEU A 207 13.47 -1.63 -4.05
CA LEU A 207 13.43 -2.31 -5.34
C LEU A 207 14.61 -3.25 -5.55
N GLU A 208 15.77 -2.95 -4.99
CA GLU A 208 16.96 -3.79 -5.11
C GLU A 208 16.72 -5.21 -4.55
N ARG A 209 15.86 -5.38 -3.53
CA ARG A 209 15.50 -6.71 -2.99
C ARG A 209 14.88 -7.62 -4.05
N SER A 210 14.24 -7.07 -5.06
CA SER A 210 13.62 -7.82 -6.16
C SER A 210 14.46 -7.78 -7.43
N CYS A 211 15.03 -6.60 -7.74
CA CYS A 211 15.73 -6.37 -8.99
C CYS A 211 17.09 -7.09 -9.07
N PHE A 212 17.76 -7.37 -7.94
CA PHE A 212 19.02 -8.14 -7.99
C PHE A 212 18.84 -9.52 -8.64
N LYS A 213 17.64 -10.10 -8.54
CA LYS A 213 17.30 -11.41 -9.12
C LYS A 213 16.58 -11.30 -10.46
N TYR A 214 15.72 -10.28 -10.62
CA TYR A 214 14.80 -10.18 -11.74
C TYR A 214 15.04 -8.97 -12.63
N LEU A 215 16.09 -8.20 -12.39
CA LEU A 215 16.40 -6.95 -13.07
C LEU A 215 15.17 -6.02 -13.07
N ASP A 216 14.95 -5.22 -14.11
CA ASP A 216 13.78 -4.32 -14.20
C ASP A 216 12.42 -5.00 -13.98
N ARG A 217 12.34 -6.31 -14.24
CA ARG A 217 11.11 -7.06 -13.98
C ARG A 217 10.77 -7.13 -12.48
N GLY A 218 11.76 -6.98 -11.61
CA GLY A 218 11.58 -6.89 -10.15
C GLY A 218 10.68 -5.74 -9.73
N ILE A 219 10.65 -4.64 -10.47
CA ILE A 219 9.78 -3.48 -10.23
C ILE A 219 8.30 -3.90 -10.35
N ARG A 220 7.97 -4.71 -11.37
CA ARG A 220 6.59 -5.22 -11.53
C ARG A 220 6.16 -6.09 -10.36
N TRP A 221 7.08 -6.95 -9.86
CA TRP A 221 6.80 -7.79 -8.71
C TRP A 221 6.56 -6.96 -7.44
N ALA A 222 7.32 -5.89 -7.24
CA ALA A 222 7.10 -4.97 -6.11
C ALA A 222 5.73 -4.28 -6.18
N MET A 223 5.33 -3.80 -7.36
CA MET A 223 4.02 -3.16 -7.55
C MET A 223 2.86 -4.14 -7.34
N ILE A 224 2.99 -5.39 -7.82
CA ILE A 224 1.98 -6.44 -7.62
C ILE A 224 1.86 -6.77 -6.13
N GLU A 225 2.99 -7.00 -5.43
CA GLU A 225 3.00 -7.29 -3.99
C GLU A 225 2.38 -6.16 -3.18
N ALA A 226 2.65 -4.90 -3.53
CA ALA A 226 2.00 -3.76 -2.87
C ALA A 226 0.47 -3.81 -3.02
N GLY A 227 -0.04 -4.13 -4.21
CA GLY A 227 -1.49 -4.31 -4.43
C GLY A 227 -2.10 -5.45 -3.62
N GLU A 228 -1.38 -6.56 -3.48
CA GLU A 228 -1.79 -7.71 -2.65
C GLU A 228 -1.85 -7.34 -1.16
N ILE A 229 -0.85 -6.59 -0.66
CA ILE A 229 -0.84 -6.08 0.72
C ILE A 229 -2.03 -5.14 0.94
N VAL A 230 -2.30 -4.22 0.00
CA VAL A 230 -3.44 -3.29 0.08
C VAL A 230 -4.77 -4.04 0.14
N GLN A 231 -4.96 -5.04 -0.71
CA GLN A 231 -6.18 -5.87 -0.66
C GLN A 231 -6.30 -6.59 0.69
N SER A 232 -5.21 -7.13 1.21
CA SER A 232 -5.19 -7.75 2.55
C SER A 232 -5.54 -6.74 3.65
N MET A 233 -5.04 -5.50 3.57
CA MET A 233 -5.38 -4.41 4.49
C MET A 233 -6.88 -4.05 4.44
N TYR A 234 -7.50 -4.03 3.26
CA TYR A 234 -8.93 -3.82 3.13
C TYR A 234 -9.75 -4.94 3.79
N LEU A 235 -9.35 -6.20 3.57
CA LEU A 235 -10.05 -7.34 4.17
C LEU A 235 -9.85 -7.38 5.70
N ALA A 236 -8.64 -7.09 6.17
CA ALA A 236 -8.34 -6.99 7.60
C ALA A 236 -9.16 -5.89 8.27
N SER A 237 -9.22 -4.68 7.67
CA SER A 237 -10.02 -3.58 8.21
C SER A 237 -11.50 -3.94 8.28
N GLY A 238 -12.07 -4.52 7.22
CA GLY A 238 -13.46 -4.98 7.22
C GLY A 238 -13.76 -6.03 8.29
N SER A 239 -12.85 -7.00 8.47
CA SER A 239 -12.99 -8.06 9.47
C SER A 239 -12.92 -7.55 10.93
N LEU A 240 -12.27 -6.41 11.14
CA LEU A 240 -12.10 -5.75 12.45
C LEU A 240 -13.06 -4.58 12.67
N ALA A 241 -14.05 -4.39 11.79
CA ALA A 241 -14.94 -3.24 11.79
C ALA A 241 -14.19 -1.89 11.79
N MET A 242 -13.05 -1.84 11.11
CA MET A 242 -12.27 -0.64 10.85
C MET A 242 -12.54 -0.11 9.44
N ARG A 243 -12.21 1.14 9.22
CA ARG A 243 -12.36 1.85 7.94
C ARG A 243 -10.99 2.16 7.35
N THR A 244 -10.86 2.02 6.04
CA THR A 244 -9.62 2.34 5.33
C THR A 244 -9.90 2.83 3.92
N CYS A 245 -9.02 3.71 3.43
CA CYS A 245 -9.03 4.17 2.06
C CYS A 245 -7.60 4.28 1.55
N ALA A 246 -7.34 3.69 0.39
CA ALA A 246 -6.07 3.86 -0.30
C ALA A 246 -5.94 5.28 -0.86
N ILE A 247 -4.76 5.86 -0.73
CA ILE A 247 -4.37 7.19 -1.15
C ILE A 247 -3.29 7.04 -2.21
N GLY A 248 -3.64 7.28 -3.47
CA GLY A 248 -2.69 7.23 -4.59
C GLY A 248 -2.15 8.60 -5.00
N GLY A 249 -2.77 9.69 -4.52
CA GLY A 249 -2.32 11.07 -4.76
C GLY A 249 -1.54 11.59 -3.56
N PHE A 250 -0.22 11.57 -3.61
CA PHE A 250 0.68 12.07 -2.56
C PHE A 250 1.94 12.66 -3.19
N ASN A 251 2.69 13.45 -2.43
CA ASN A 251 3.99 13.94 -2.86
C ASN A 251 5.04 12.85 -2.64
N ASP A 252 5.46 12.19 -3.70
CA ASP A 252 6.37 11.04 -3.66
C ASP A 252 7.68 11.37 -2.95
N GLU A 253 8.29 12.50 -3.28
CA GLU A 253 9.58 12.88 -2.70
C GLU A 253 9.47 13.22 -1.21
N ALA A 254 8.48 14.03 -0.83
CA ALA A 254 8.27 14.39 0.56
C ALA A 254 7.90 13.16 1.42
N LEU A 255 7.09 12.24 0.90
CA LEU A 255 6.72 11.03 1.62
C LEU A 255 7.90 10.06 1.75
N ALA A 256 8.72 9.92 0.70
CA ALA A 256 9.95 9.13 0.75
C ALA A 256 10.93 9.67 1.81
N GLN A 257 11.13 10.99 1.86
CA GLN A 257 11.95 11.63 2.88
C GLN A 257 11.39 11.40 4.29
N LEU A 258 10.07 11.51 4.48
CA LEU A 258 9.41 11.31 5.78
C LEU A 258 9.63 9.90 6.33
N ILE A 259 9.66 8.88 5.47
CA ILE A 259 9.94 7.49 5.85
C ILE A 259 11.44 7.14 5.78
N SER A 260 12.30 8.15 5.65
CA SER A 260 13.77 8.03 5.64
C SER A 260 14.34 7.27 4.44
N TYR A 261 13.69 7.31 3.30
CA TYR A 261 14.24 6.81 2.06
C TYR A 261 15.27 7.79 1.48
N GLN A 262 16.42 7.27 1.01
CA GLN A 262 17.56 8.06 0.57
C GLN A 262 18.13 7.65 -0.79
N ASN A 263 17.73 6.48 -1.29
CA ASN A 263 18.25 5.94 -2.55
C ASN A 263 17.19 5.96 -3.65
N PRO A 264 17.56 6.15 -4.91
CA PRO A 264 16.61 6.13 -6.03
C PRO A 264 15.88 4.79 -6.22
N SER A 265 16.44 3.68 -5.70
CA SER A 265 15.80 2.36 -5.67
C SER A 265 14.76 2.20 -4.57
N GLN A 266 14.63 3.20 -3.69
CA GLN A 266 13.63 3.24 -2.62
C GLN A 266 12.51 4.17 -3.03
N ILE A 267 11.31 3.63 -3.25
CA ILE A 267 10.16 4.40 -3.72
C ILE A 267 8.94 4.18 -2.82
N THR A 268 8.11 5.20 -2.71
CA THR A 268 6.77 5.08 -2.12
C THR A 268 5.79 4.63 -3.19
N LEU A 269 4.94 3.66 -2.88
CA LEU A 269 3.99 3.09 -3.84
C LEU A 269 2.55 3.47 -3.54
N LEU A 270 2.17 3.48 -2.29
CA LEU A 270 0.81 3.79 -1.86
C LEU A 270 0.77 4.20 -0.40
N ALA A 271 -0.21 5.04 -0.04
CA ALA A 271 -0.59 5.24 1.35
C ALA A 271 -2.04 4.79 1.58
N LEU A 272 -2.42 4.55 2.83
CA LEU A 272 -3.79 4.28 3.23
C LEU A 272 -4.09 5.04 4.52
N SER A 273 -5.29 5.60 4.61
CA SER A 273 -5.84 6.10 5.88
C SER A 273 -6.51 4.96 6.65
N LEU A 274 -6.46 4.98 7.98
CA LEU A 274 -7.01 3.96 8.85
C LEU A 274 -7.68 4.59 10.09
N GLY A 275 -8.90 4.13 10.44
CA GLY A 275 -9.66 4.57 11.61
C GLY A 275 -10.86 3.66 11.89
N LYS A 276 -11.75 4.10 12.75
CA LYS A 276 -13.06 3.44 13.04
C LYS A 276 -14.23 4.21 12.47
#